data_61ca6c2683cb01991fa7de6717c4acec
#
_entry.id   61ca6c2683cb01991fa7de6717c4acec
#
_cell.length_a   1.000
_cell.length_b   1.000
_cell.length_c   1.000
_cell.angle_alpha   90.00
_cell.angle_beta   90.00
_cell.angle_gamma   90.00
#
_symmetry.space_group_name_H-M   'P 1'
#
loop_
_entity.id
_entity.type
_entity.pdbx_description
1 polymer ?
#
loop_
_entity_poly.entity_id
_entity_poly.type
_entity_poly.pdbx_seq_one_letter_code
_entity_poly.pdbx_strand_id
1 'polypeptide(L)'
;FKHRRSPQQRGPHSKPHPQPHGNKSSGSGFIIDSGGYVVTNSHVIDGGEEIFVTLMDGTRLAATLIGGDAKSDLALLKIDAPVALPALNFGDSTTMRVGSPVVALGNPFGLGHSATMGIISARGRGIGSGPYDDFLQIDAPINPGNSGGPLFNTQGEVIGVNTAIFSPSGGNVGIGFAIPASLAQDIVADLMDDGKVERAWLGVAIQQLSVEMAESLGIDDADGAIVSEVMEGSPAAAAGMMEGDVILS
;
A
#
# COMPACT_ATOMS: atom_id res chain seq x y z
N PHE A 1 42.83 48.94 -16.33
CA PHE A 1 42.14 49.58 -15.20
C PHE A 1 41.79 48.51 -14.15
N LYS A 2 42.47 48.56 -12.99
CA LYS A 2 42.25 47.73 -11.82
C LYS A 2 41.18 48.39 -10.96
N HIS A 3 40.02 47.73 -10.74
CA HIS A 3 39.09 48.09 -9.68
C HIS A 3 39.27 47.17 -8.48
N ARG A 4 39.71 47.80 -7.36
CA ARG A 4 39.69 47.17 -6.02
C ARG A 4 38.25 47.07 -5.55
N ARG A 5 37.81 45.87 -5.16
CA ARG A 5 36.57 45.66 -4.41
C ARG A 5 36.85 45.75 -2.91
N SER A 6 36.12 46.60 -2.22
CA SER A 6 36.12 46.76 -0.77
C SER A 6 35.52 45.54 -0.06
N PRO A 7 35.95 45.20 1.17
CA PRO A 7 35.38 44.07 1.93
C PRO A 7 33.99 44.44 2.44
N GLN A 8 32.99 43.64 2.07
CA GLN A 8 31.67 43.70 2.71
C GLN A 8 31.76 43.14 4.12
N GLN A 9 31.31 43.90 5.09
CA GLN A 9 31.15 43.55 6.50
C GLN A 9 30.12 42.39 6.61
N ARG A 10 30.55 41.30 7.17
CA ARG A 10 29.65 40.21 7.61
C ARG A 10 28.91 40.67 8.86
N GLY A 11 27.57 40.72 8.78
CA GLY A 11 26.68 40.92 9.91
C GLY A 11 26.68 39.70 10.88
N PRO A 12 26.20 39.87 12.13
CA PRO A 12 26.34 38.89 13.18
C PRO A 12 25.57 37.60 12.83
N HIS A 13 26.25 36.46 13.07
CA HIS A 13 25.73 35.11 12.93
C HIS A 13 24.42 34.91 13.70
N SER A 14 23.31 34.80 13.00
CA SER A 14 22.11 34.17 13.55
C SER A 14 22.41 32.70 13.78
N LYS A 15 22.36 32.30 15.05
CA LYS A 15 22.47 30.88 15.43
C LYS A 15 21.33 30.10 14.75
N PRO A 16 21.60 28.93 14.15
CA PRO A 16 20.53 28.09 13.65
C PRO A 16 19.65 27.68 14.84
N HIS A 17 18.35 27.96 14.75
CA HIS A 17 17.39 27.35 15.66
C HIS A 17 17.45 25.84 15.47
N PRO A 18 17.54 25.02 16.54
CA PRO A 18 17.38 23.58 16.43
C PRO A 18 15.98 23.28 15.89
N GLN A 19 15.91 22.78 14.68
CA GLN A 19 14.66 22.19 14.19
C GLN A 19 14.45 20.91 14.99
N PRO A 20 13.25 20.65 15.51
CA PRO A 20 12.95 19.37 16.13
C PRO A 20 13.03 18.30 15.04
N HIS A 21 14.05 17.44 15.10
CA HIS A 21 14.20 16.27 14.25
C HIS A 21 13.27 15.15 14.76
N GLY A 22 11.95 15.30 14.62
CA GLY A 22 11.05 14.19 14.55
C GLY A 22 10.97 13.76 13.08
N ASN A 23 11.16 12.49 12.76
CA ASN A 23 10.89 11.94 11.45
C ASN A 23 9.40 12.16 11.15
N LYS A 24 9.09 13.20 10.36
CA LYS A 24 7.73 13.45 9.88
C LYS A 24 7.56 12.63 8.61
N SER A 25 6.87 11.50 8.69
CA SER A 25 6.31 10.84 7.53
C SER A 25 5.03 11.57 7.10
N SER A 26 4.74 11.60 5.81
CA SER A 26 3.49 12.13 5.29
C SER A 26 3.03 11.30 4.09
N GLY A 27 1.73 11.12 3.98
CA GLY A 27 1.10 10.38 2.90
C GLY A 27 -0.34 10.84 2.72
N SER A 28 -1.13 10.01 2.07
CA SER A 28 -2.55 10.21 1.82
C SER A 28 -3.37 9.14 2.54
N GLY A 29 -4.67 9.34 2.57
CA GLY A 29 -5.64 8.37 3.04
C GLY A 29 -7.02 8.72 2.50
N PHE A 30 -7.98 7.85 2.77
CA PHE A 30 -9.37 8.11 2.40
C PHE A 30 -10.33 7.54 3.43
N ILE A 31 -11.48 8.19 3.56
CA ILE A 31 -12.50 7.86 4.53
C ILE A 31 -13.42 6.80 3.92
N ILE A 32 -13.66 5.71 4.66
CA ILE A 32 -14.47 4.56 4.22
C ILE A 32 -15.81 4.44 4.96
N ASP A 33 -15.99 5.22 6.01
CA ASP A 33 -17.21 5.25 6.82
C ASP A 33 -17.49 6.66 7.34
N SER A 34 -18.77 7.04 7.40
CA SER A 34 -19.19 8.36 7.85
C SER A 34 -18.84 8.67 9.30
N GLY A 35 -18.54 7.65 10.11
CA GLY A 35 -18.06 7.76 11.47
C GLY A 35 -16.57 8.14 11.56
N GLY A 36 -15.82 8.14 10.46
CA GLY A 36 -14.44 8.63 10.41
C GLY A 36 -13.37 7.55 10.43
N TYR A 37 -13.63 6.38 9.89
CA TYR A 37 -12.57 5.40 9.60
C TYR A 37 -11.81 5.80 8.34
N VAL A 38 -10.48 5.79 8.44
CA VAL A 38 -9.57 6.24 7.37
C VAL A 38 -8.59 5.12 7.04
N VAL A 39 -8.53 4.73 5.77
CA VAL A 39 -7.54 3.80 5.24
C VAL A 39 -6.32 4.57 4.77
N THR A 40 -5.14 4.05 5.07
CA THR A 40 -3.83 4.54 4.59
C THR A 40 -2.84 3.38 4.51
N ASN A 41 -1.59 3.64 4.09
CA ASN A 41 -0.53 2.63 4.19
C ASN A 41 0.09 2.57 5.59
N SER A 42 0.53 1.37 5.98
CA SER A 42 1.22 1.13 7.25
C SER A 42 2.53 1.91 7.34
N HIS A 43 3.33 1.92 6.26
CA HIS A 43 4.59 2.66 6.22
C HIS A 43 4.44 4.18 6.35
N VAL A 44 3.25 4.74 6.04
CA VAL A 44 2.98 6.19 6.18
C VAL A 44 2.90 6.60 7.65
N ILE A 45 2.45 5.71 8.51
CA ILE A 45 2.23 5.98 9.94
C ILE A 45 3.31 5.35 10.83
N ASP A 46 4.22 4.56 10.27
CA ASP A 46 5.25 3.87 11.02
C ASP A 46 6.17 4.84 11.77
N GLY A 47 6.46 4.52 13.04
CA GLY A 47 7.31 5.34 13.92
C GLY A 47 6.70 6.69 14.33
N GLY A 48 5.44 6.99 14.00
CA GLY A 48 4.75 8.20 14.42
C GLY A 48 4.23 8.12 15.87
N GLU A 49 4.65 9.04 16.74
CA GLU A 49 4.10 9.17 18.09
C GLU A 49 2.69 9.78 18.10
N GLU A 50 2.43 10.70 17.16
CA GLU A 50 1.13 11.35 16.97
C GLU A 50 0.75 11.34 15.49
N ILE A 51 -0.48 10.93 15.21
CA ILE A 51 -1.03 10.87 13.85
C ILE A 51 -2.09 11.95 13.70
N PHE A 52 -2.02 12.68 12.59
CA PHE A 52 -3.02 13.68 12.23
C PHE A 52 -3.51 13.46 10.81
N VAL A 53 -4.82 13.60 10.63
CA VAL A 53 -5.47 13.63 9.32
C VAL A 53 -5.87 15.07 9.03
N THR A 54 -5.50 15.55 7.85
CA THR A 54 -5.93 16.86 7.35
C THR A 54 -6.93 16.65 6.22
N LEU A 55 -8.16 17.12 6.44
CA LEU A 55 -9.24 17.01 5.46
C LEU A 55 -9.04 18.00 4.29
N MET A 56 -9.84 17.87 3.23
CA MET A 56 -9.75 18.72 2.04
C MET A 56 -10.03 20.20 2.31
N ASP A 57 -10.82 20.50 3.32
CA ASP A 57 -11.12 21.89 3.77
C ASP A 57 -10.01 22.50 4.65
N GLY A 58 -8.94 21.74 4.92
CA GLY A 58 -7.84 22.13 5.80
C GLY A 58 -8.05 21.81 7.27
N THR A 59 -9.19 21.25 7.67
CA THR A 59 -9.45 20.82 9.04
C THR A 59 -8.46 19.72 9.43
N ARG A 60 -7.72 19.94 10.52
CA ARG A 60 -6.75 18.99 11.06
C ARG A 60 -7.32 18.28 12.29
N LEU A 61 -7.41 16.97 12.23
CA LEU A 61 -7.96 16.12 13.30
C LEU A 61 -6.88 15.16 13.79
N ALA A 62 -6.84 14.95 15.10
CA ALA A 62 -6.04 13.87 15.68
C ALA A 62 -6.66 12.52 15.27
N ALA A 63 -5.80 11.57 14.95
CA ALA A 63 -6.22 10.23 14.54
C ALA A 63 -5.69 9.18 15.53
N THR A 64 -6.52 8.22 15.84
CA THR A 64 -6.15 7.04 16.62
C THR A 64 -5.88 5.88 15.68
N LEU A 65 -4.78 5.18 15.85
CA LEU A 65 -4.51 3.92 15.15
C LEU A 65 -5.45 2.83 15.67
N ILE A 66 -6.30 2.29 14.82
CA ILE A 66 -7.14 1.12 15.13
C ILE A 66 -6.32 -0.14 14.97
N GLY A 67 -5.62 -0.28 13.87
CA GLY A 67 -4.72 -1.38 13.61
C GLY A 67 -3.92 -1.16 12.32
N GLY A 68 -2.85 -1.91 12.18
CA GLY A 68 -2.01 -1.87 10.99
C GLY A 68 -1.38 -3.21 10.69
N ASP A 69 -1.20 -3.48 9.42
CA ASP A 69 -0.57 -4.69 8.93
C ASP A 69 0.58 -4.36 7.97
N ALA A 70 1.79 -4.54 8.48
CA ALA A 70 3.00 -4.26 7.69
C ALA A 70 3.18 -5.23 6.51
N LYS A 71 2.56 -6.43 6.55
CA LYS A 71 2.70 -7.44 5.49
C LYS A 71 1.89 -7.07 4.25
N SER A 72 0.73 -6.44 4.42
CA SER A 72 -0.10 -5.92 3.33
C SER A 72 0.11 -4.42 3.11
N ASP A 73 0.93 -3.76 3.94
CA ASP A 73 1.17 -2.32 3.95
C ASP A 73 -0.11 -1.48 4.09
N LEU A 74 -1.07 -1.94 4.90
CA LEU A 74 -2.32 -1.24 5.17
C LEU A 74 -2.44 -0.86 6.65
N ALA A 75 -3.11 0.26 6.91
CA ALA A 75 -3.46 0.70 8.25
C ALA A 75 -4.85 1.35 8.26
N LEU A 76 -5.54 1.18 9.38
CA LEU A 76 -6.83 1.75 9.67
C LEU A 76 -6.72 2.76 10.81
N LEU A 77 -7.13 3.98 10.56
CA LEU A 77 -7.17 5.05 11.53
C LEU A 77 -8.63 5.42 11.85
N LYS A 78 -8.83 6.01 13.02
CA LYS A 78 -10.09 6.62 13.44
C LYS A 78 -9.88 8.09 13.73
N ILE A 79 -10.71 8.93 13.14
CA ILE A 79 -10.82 10.36 13.46
C ILE A 79 -12.20 10.67 14.01
N ASP A 80 -12.26 11.61 14.96
CA ASP A 80 -13.50 12.11 15.50
C ASP A 80 -13.82 13.48 14.87
N ALA A 81 -14.80 13.48 13.97
CA ALA A 81 -15.26 14.70 13.33
C ALA A 81 -16.60 15.16 13.94
N PRO A 82 -16.85 16.47 14.05
CA PRO A 82 -18.08 17.00 14.62
C PRO A 82 -19.32 16.77 13.74
N VAL A 83 -19.10 16.34 12.50
CA VAL A 83 -20.15 16.05 11.51
C VAL A 83 -19.84 14.75 10.78
N ALA A 84 -20.87 14.12 10.24
CA ALA A 84 -20.70 12.94 9.40
C ALA A 84 -19.82 13.28 8.17
N LEU A 85 -18.85 12.44 7.92
CA LEU A 85 -17.89 12.63 6.83
C LEU A 85 -18.35 11.91 5.55
N PRO A 86 -18.08 12.46 4.36
CA PRO A 86 -18.29 11.76 3.11
C PRO A 86 -17.35 10.55 3.04
N ALA A 87 -17.92 9.36 2.85
CA ALA A 87 -17.19 8.11 2.74
C ALA A 87 -17.08 7.66 1.28
N LEU A 88 -16.00 6.98 0.94
CA LEU A 88 -15.80 6.35 -0.35
C LEU A 88 -16.18 4.86 -0.28
N ASN A 89 -16.72 4.34 -1.38
CA ASN A 89 -17.03 2.94 -1.50
C ASN A 89 -15.90 2.20 -2.23
N PHE A 90 -15.61 0.99 -1.77
CA PHE A 90 -14.78 0.07 -2.52
C PHE A 90 -15.55 -0.51 -3.70
N GLY A 91 -14.86 -0.64 -4.83
CA GLY A 91 -15.30 -1.35 -6.00
C GLY A 91 -14.62 -2.73 -6.11
N ASP A 92 -15.08 -3.52 -7.06
CA ASP A 92 -14.51 -4.83 -7.34
C ASP A 92 -13.25 -4.73 -8.22
N SER A 93 -12.08 -4.85 -7.59
CA SER A 93 -10.79 -4.83 -8.29
C SER A 93 -10.54 -6.10 -9.13
N THR A 94 -11.28 -7.21 -8.89
CA THR A 94 -11.08 -8.46 -9.64
C THR A 94 -11.58 -8.35 -11.07
N THR A 95 -12.57 -7.50 -11.32
CA THR A 95 -13.15 -7.24 -12.65
C THR A 95 -12.33 -6.29 -13.51
N MET A 96 -11.37 -5.58 -12.90
CA MET A 96 -10.53 -4.61 -13.62
C MET A 96 -9.56 -5.32 -14.56
N ARG A 97 -9.42 -4.80 -15.77
CA ARG A 97 -8.58 -5.39 -16.84
C ARG A 97 -7.39 -4.49 -17.16
N VAL A 98 -6.33 -5.08 -17.70
CA VAL A 98 -5.25 -4.31 -18.33
C VAL A 98 -5.84 -3.40 -19.40
N GLY A 99 -5.45 -2.11 -19.38
CA GLY A 99 -6.02 -1.06 -20.22
C GLY A 99 -7.20 -0.32 -19.60
N SER A 100 -7.76 -0.77 -18.47
CA SER A 100 -8.85 -0.05 -17.77
C SER A 100 -8.36 1.31 -17.28
N PRO A 101 -9.08 2.43 -17.57
CA PRO A 101 -8.73 3.74 -17.06
C PRO A 101 -8.85 3.81 -15.53
N VAL A 102 -7.90 4.50 -14.90
CA VAL A 102 -7.85 4.70 -13.46
C VAL A 102 -7.45 6.14 -13.11
N VAL A 103 -7.90 6.60 -11.94
CA VAL A 103 -7.52 7.91 -11.39
C VAL A 103 -6.96 7.70 -9.99
N ALA A 104 -5.71 8.11 -9.79
CA ALA A 104 -5.09 8.11 -8.48
C ALA A 104 -5.23 9.49 -7.82
N LEU A 105 -5.65 9.52 -6.56
CA LEU A 105 -5.66 10.74 -5.74
C LEU A 105 -4.60 10.65 -4.65
N GLY A 106 -4.07 11.81 -4.28
CA GLY A 106 -3.12 11.94 -3.19
C GLY A 106 -2.68 13.37 -2.96
N ASN A 107 -1.64 13.52 -2.13
CA ASN A 107 -1.03 14.80 -1.82
C ASN A 107 0.50 14.74 -2.10
N PRO A 108 0.88 14.66 -3.39
CA PRO A 108 2.28 14.49 -3.76
C PRO A 108 3.11 15.68 -3.25
N PHE A 109 4.20 15.36 -2.56
CA PHE A 109 5.14 16.33 -1.99
C PHE A 109 4.52 17.34 -1.01
N GLY A 110 3.30 17.09 -0.51
CA GLY A 110 2.60 18.03 0.37
C GLY A 110 2.12 19.32 -0.33
N LEU A 111 2.04 19.32 -1.66
CA LEU A 111 1.65 20.48 -2.46
C LEU A 111 0.14 20.71 -2.53
N GLY A 112 -0.65 19.85 -1.90
CA GLY A 112 -2.10 19.83 -1.95
C GLY A 112 -2.65 18.62 -2.71
N HIS A 113 -3.97 18.47 -2.65
CA HIS A 113 -4.66 17.35 -3.30
C HIS A 113 -4.45 17.38 -4.82
N SER A 114 -4.02 16.25 -5.36
CA SER A 114 -3.73 16.09 -6.78
C SER A 114 -4.37 14.81 -7.31
N ALA A 115 -4.91 14.89 -8.52
CA ALA A 115 -5.41 13.75 -9.26
C ALA A 115 -4.48 13.46 -10.43
N THR A 116 -4.13 12.21 -10.63
CA THR A 116 -3.39 11.74 -11.80
C THR A 116 -4.19 10.63 -12.48
N MET A 117 -4.12 10.56 -13.81
CA MET A 117 -4.88 9.58 -14.60
C MET A 117 -3.92 8.69 -15.38
N GLY A 118 -4.28 7.43 -15.49
CA GLY A 118 -3.59 6.43 -16.29
C GLY A 118 -4.47 5.21 -16.54
N ILE A 119 -3.83 4.08 -16.75
CA ILE A 119 -4.47 2.78 -16.95
C ILE A 119 -3.88 1.72 -16.02
N ILE A 120 -4.58 0.61 -15.86
CA ILE A 120 -3.97 -0.62 -15.33
C ILE A 120 -3.03 -1.17 -16.39
N SER A 121 -1.74 -1.22 -16.09
CA SER A 121 -0.69 -1.72 -16.99
C SER A 121 -0.47 -3.23 -16.86
N ALA A 122 -0.66 -3.77 -15.64
CA ALA A 122 -0.58 -5.20 -15.34
C ALA A 122 -1.32 -5.52 -14.03
N ARG A 123 -1.54 -6.81 -13.77
CA ARG A 123 -2.12 -7.35 -12.53
C ARG A 123 -1.20 -8.45 -11.99
N GLY A 124 -1.36 -8.80 -10.72
CA GLY A 124 -0.59 -9.88 -10.11
C GLY A 124 0.92 -9.59 -10.05
N ARG A 125 1.31 -8.31 -9.82
CA ARG A 125 2.72 -7.94 -9.79
C ARG A 125 3.32 -8.16 -8.42
N GLY A 126 4.30 -9.08 -8.35
CA GLY A 126 5.23 -9.19 -7.23
C GLY A 126 6.39 -8.22 -7.43
N ILE A 127 6.71 -7.44 -6.39
CA ILE A 127 7.83 -6.48 -6.39
C ILE A 127 8.86 -6.79 -5.30
N GLY A 128 8.70 -7.93 -4.60
CA GLY A 128 9.57 -8.37 -3.52
C GLY A 128 9.37 -7.59 -2.22
N SER A 129 8.19 -6.97 -2.02
CA SER A 129 7.88 -6.22 -0.80
C SER A 129 7.28 -7.08 0.31
N GLY A 130 6.89 -8.31 0.00
CA GLY A 130 6.34 -9.23 1.01
C GLY A 130 5.56 -10.41 0.43
N PRO A 131 4.97 -11.23 1.31
CA PRO A 131 4.24 -12.44 0.89
C PRO A 131 2.87 -12.16 0.25
N TYR A 132 2.41 -10.92 0.28
CA TYR A 132 1.12 -10.47 -0.30
C TYR A 132 1.34 -9.55 -1.49
N ASP A 133 2.37 -9.83 -2.28
CA ASP A 133 2.75 -9.10 -3.48
C ASP A 133 1.81 -9.44 -4.65
N ASP A 134 0.58 -8.93 -4.62
CA ASP A 134 -0.41 -9.04 -5.69
C ASP A 134 -0.87 -7.63 -6.09
N PHE A 135 0.03 -6.83 -6.67
CA PHE A 135 -0.28 -5.44 -6.97
C PHE A 135 -0.94 -5.23 -8.33
N LEU A 136 -1.81 -4.22 -8.39
CA LEU A 136 -2.17 -3.56 -9.64
C LEU A 136 -1.01 -2.64 -10.05
N GLN A 137 -0.42 -2.89 -11.23
CA GLN A 137 0.53 -1.98 -11.82
C GLN A 137 -0.22 -0.92 -12.64
N ILE A 138 0.13 0.35 -12.46
CA ILE A 138 -0.50 1.48 -13.15
C ILE A 138 0.57 2.41 -13.74
N ASP A 139 0.20 3.16 -14.76
CA ASP A 139 1.05 4.21 -15.34
C ASP A 139 0.61 5.63 -14.92
N ALA A 140 -0.50 5.76 -14.17
CA ALA A 140 -0.85 7.01 -13.52
C ALA A 140 0.34 7.50 -12.66
N PRO A 141 0.75 8.77 -12.78
CA PRO A 141 1.88 9.29 -12.02
C PRO A 141 1.68 9.20 -10.49
N ILE A 142 2.43 8.31 -9.84
CA ILE A 142 2.52 8.17 -8.38
C ILE A 142 3.86 8.74 -7.92
N ASN A 143 3.84 9.55 -6.88
CA ASN A 143 5.03 10.15 -6.28
C ASN A 143 4.91 10.10 -4.74
N PRO A 144 6.01 10.32 -3.99
CA PRO A 144 5.96 10.41 -2.53
C PRO A 144 4.88 11.38 -2.05
N GLY A 145 4.01 10.89 -1.16
CA GLY A 145 2.81 11.60 -0.68
C GLY A 145 1.49 11.07 -1.24
N ASN A 146 1.50 10.30 -2.35
CA ASN A 146 0.31 9.61 -2.85
C ASN A 146 0.05 8.28 -2.15
N SER A 147 1.07 7.72 -1.47
CA SER A 147 0.94 6.47 -0.70
C SER A 147 -0.20 6.56 0.32
N GLY A 148 -1.05 5.54 0.36
CA GLY A 148 -2.28 5.47 1.16
C GLY A 148 -3.50 6.11 0.52
N GLY A 149 -3.34 6.87 -0.56
CA GLY A 149 -4.45 7.48 -1.30
C GLY A 149 -5.22 6.47 -2.16
N PRO A 150 -6.48 6.79 -2.52
CA PRO A 150 -7.32 5.89 -3.29
C PRO A 150 -6.95 5.89 -4.77
N LEU A 151 -7.10 4.72 -5.40
CA LEU A 151 -7.12 4.52 -6.83
C LEU A 151 -8.56 4.24 -7.27
N PHE A 152 -9.10 5.04 -8.17
CA PHE A 152 -10.49 4.95 -8.63
C PHE A 152 -10.62 4.32 -10.00
N ASN A 153 -11.76 3.64 -10.20
CA ASN A 153 -12.27 3.32 -11.53
C ASN A 153 -13.07 4.51 -12.11
N THR A 154 -13.63 4.32 -13.29
CA THR A 154 -14.46 5.35 -13.97
C THR A 154 -15.84 5.54 -13.35
N GLN A 155 -16.28 4.68 -12.45
CA GLN A 155 -17.51 4.78 -11.68
C GLN A 155 -17.33 5.58 -10.39
N GLY A 156 -16.09 5.96 -10.04
CA GLY A 156 -15.77 6.65 -8.80
C GLY A 156 -15.67 5.73 -7.59
N GLU A 157 -15.49 4.44 -7.80
CA GLU A 157 -15.27 3.44 -6.75
C GLU A 157 -13.78 3.20 -6.54
N VAL A 158 -13.37 2.96 -5.31
CA VAL A 158 -11.97 2.67 -4.95
C VAL A 158 -11.65 1.23 -5.34
N ILE A 159 -10.77 1.06 -6.33
CA ILE A 159 -10.31 -0.25 -6.80
C ILE A 159 -8.89 -0.60 -6.32
N GLY A 160 -8.27 0.28 -5.56
CA GLY A 160 -6.97 0.03 -4.95
C GLY A 160 -6.49 1.14 -4.04
N VAL A 161 -5.42 0.86 -3.30
CA VAL A 161 -4.71 1.81 -2.43
C VAL A 161 -3.32 2.03 -3.00
N ASN A 162 -3.00 3.28 -3.41
CA ASN A 162 -1.67 3.61 -3.94
C ASN A 162 -0.61 3.33 -2.87
N THR A 163 0.48 2.62 -3.21
CA THR A 163 1.49 2.25 -2.20
C THR A 163 2.92 2.56 -2.63
N ALA A 164 3.35 2.09 -3.79
CA ALA A 164 4.75 2.11 -4.18
C ALA A 164 4.95 2.56 -5.63
N ILE A 165 6.21 2.87 -5.96
CA ILE A 165 6.67 3.06 -7.35
C ILE A 165 7.92 2.24 -7.59
N PHE A 166 8.12 1.78 -8.82
CA PHE A 166 9.45 1.40 -9.28
C PHE A 166 10.14 2.67 -9.79
N SER A 167 11.28 3.02 -9.18
CA SER A 167 11.97 4.25 -9.54
C SER A 167 13.48 4.14 -9.36
N PRO A 168 14.26 4.17 -10.44
CA PRO A 168 15.72 4.26 -10.35
C PRO A 168 16.24 5.60 -9.84
N SER A 169 15.45 6.66 -9.94
CA SER A 169 15.85 8.05 -9.62
C SER A 169 15.08 8.69 -8.46
N GLY A 170 14.13 7.96 -7.86
CA GLY A 170 13.25 8.47 -6.79
C GLY A 170 11.97 9.17 -7.28
N GLY A 171 11.83 9.45 -8.57
CA GLY A 171 10.62 10.01 -9.18
C GLY A 171 9.86 9.00 -10.01
N ASN A 172 8.62 9.30 -10.37
CA ASN A 172 7.79 8.45 -11.22
C ASN A 172 8.40 8.28 -12.62
N VAL A 173 8.41 7.05 -13.11
CA VAL A 173 8.85 6.67 -14.47
C VAL A 173 7.75 5.91 -15.24
N GLY A 174 6.48 6.06 -14.85
CA GLY A 174 5.34 5.37 -15.47
C GLY A 174 5.10 3.97 -14.90
N ILE A 175 5.67 3.64 -13.72
CA ILE A 175 5.47 2.36 -13.04
C ILE A 175 5.09 2.64 -11.60
N GLY A 176 3.80 2.61 -11.31
CA GLY A 176 3.22 2.70 -9.99
C GLY A 176 2.51 1.42 -9.61
N PHE A 177 2.31 1.22 -8.30
CA PHE A 177 1.67 0.04 -7.74
C PHE A 177 0.59 0.44 -6.75
N ALA A 178 -0.53 -0.29 -6.80
CA ALA A 178 -1.61 -0.15 -5.85
C ALA A 178 -2.02 -1.52 -5.30
N ILE A 179 -2.32 -1.58 -4.02
CA ILE A 179 -2.89 -2.74 -3.35
C ILE A 179 -4.32 -2.90 -3.86
N PRO A 180 -4.74 -4.07 -4.39
CA PRO A 180 -6.10 -4.28 -4.89
C PRO A 180 -7.17 -4.04 -3.81
N ALA A 181 -8.30 -3.47 -4.19
CA ALA A 181 -9.42 -3.24 -3.27
C ALA A 181 -9.98 -4.53 -2.66
N SER A 182 -9.96 -5.65 -3.39
CA SER A 182 -10.34 -6.96 -2.86
C SER A 182 -9.53 -7.33 -1.61
N LEU A 183 -8.20 -7.25 -1.70
CA LEU A 183 -7.31 -7.48 -0.55
C LEU A 183 -7.51 -6.41 0.54
N ALA A 184 -7.65 -5.14 0.15
CA ALA A 184 -7.81 -4.05 1.10
C ALA A 184 -9.11 -4.18 1.93
N GLN A 185 -10.20 -4.64 1.33
CA GLN A 185 -11.48 -4.86 2.03
C GLN A 185 -11.36 -5.92 3.11
N ASP A 186 -10.74 -7.06 2.80
CA ASP A 186 -10.55 -8.14 3.76
C ASP A 186 -9.70 -7.68 4.95
N ILE A 187 -8.56 -7.04 4.68
CA ILE A 187 -7.66 -6.49 5.71
C ILE A 187 -8.37 -5.42 6.56
N VAL A 188 -9.12 -4.52 5.94
CA VAL A 188 -9.85 -3.47 6.66
C VAL A 188 -10.94 -4.07 7.55
N ALA A 189 -11.65 -5.11 7.09
CA ALA A 189 -12.65 -5.81 7.88
C ALA A 189 -12.04 -6.41 9.16
N ASP A 190 -10.90 -7.10 9.04
CA ASP A 190 -10.17 -7.65 10.18
C ASP A 190 -9.71 -6.54 11.14
N LEU A 191 -9.14 -5.45 10.60
CA LEU A 191 -8.69 -4.33 11.42
C LEU A 191 -9.85 -3.60 12.13
N MET A 192 -11.05 -3.60 11.56
CA MET A 192 -12.23 -3.02 12.20
C MET A 192 -12.78 -3.90 13.33
N ASP A 193 -12.61 -5.22 13.25
CA ASP A 193 -13.14 -6.16 14.25
C ASP A 193 -12.31 -6.14 15.53
N ASP A 194 -11.03 -6.49 15.45
CA ASP A 194 -10.16 -6.59 16.64
C ASP A 194 -8.83 -5.84 16.55
N GLY A 195 -8.62 -5.09 15.45
CA GLY A 195 -7.40 -4.31 15.20
C GLY A 195 -6.22 -5.14 14.70
N LYS A 196 -6.44 -6.38 14.32
CA LYS A 196 -5.41 -7.31 13.86
C LYS A 196 -5.87 -8.09 12.64
N VAL A 197 -4.90 -8.46 11.81
CA VAL A 197 -5.14 -9.34 10.67
C VAL A 197 -4.78 -10.78 11.06
N GLU A 198 -5.79 -11.61 11.16
CA GLU A 198 -5.59 -13.03 11.40
C GLU A 198 -5.21 -13.76 10.10
N ARG A 199 -4.15 -14.54 10.15
CA ARG A 199 -3.67 -15.32 9.00
C ARG A 199 -3.56 -16.78 9.35
N ALA A 200 -4.22 -17.59 8.55
CA ALA A 200 -4.01 -19.02 8.62
C ALA A 200 -2.57 -19.38 8.22
N TRP A 201 -1.96 -20.28 8.98
CA TRP A 201 -0.66 -20.86 8.68
C TRP A 201 -0.85 -22.36 8.42
N LEU A 202 -0.50 -22.79 7.21
CA LEU A 202 -0.63 -24.19 6.81
C LEU A 202 0.56 -25.03 7.31
N GLY A 203 1.75 -24.44 7.33
CA GLY A 203 2.98 -25.09 7.81
C GLY A 203 3.59 -26.02 6.78
N VAL A 204 3.65 -25.57 5.53
CA VAL A 204 4.37 -26.22 4.43
C VAL A 204 5.36 -25.26 3.80
N ALA A 205 6.47 -25.79 3.30
CA ALA A 205 7.27 -25.09 2.30
C ALA A 205 6.81 -25.57 0.92
N ILE A 206 6.67 -24.64 -0.01
CA ILE A 206 6.25 -24.95 -1.38
C ILE A 206 7.25 -24.40 -2.39
N GLN A 207 7.30 -25.02 -3.55
CA GLN A 207 7.97 -24.49 -4.73
C GLN A 207 7.01 -24.52 -5.91
N GLN A 208 7.21 -23.62 -6.85
CA GLN A 208 6.39 -23.56 -8.05
C GLN A 208 6.53 -24.86 -8.85
N LEU A 209 5.42 -25.40 -9.34
CA LEU A 209 5.41 -26.57 -10.20
C LEU A 209 5.93 -26.17 -11.59
N SER A 210 7.07 -26.73 -12.02
CA SER A 210 7.55 -26.51 -13.38
C SER A 210 6.82 -27.43 -14.37
N VAL A 211 6.85 -27.05 -15.66
CA VAL A 211 6.23 -27.87 -16.72
C VAL A 211 6.83 -29.27 -16.76
N GLU A 212 8.16 -29.40 -16.60
CA GLU A 212 8.84 -30.68 -16.59
C GLU A 212 8.44 -31.54 -15.38
N MET A 213 8.22 -30.89 -14.21
CA MET A 213 7.73 -31.59 -13.00
C MET A 213 6.28 -32.05 -13.20
N ALA A 214 5.40 -31.18 -13.72
CA ALA A 214 4.01 -31.54 -14.02
C ALA A 214 3.93 -32.73 -14.96
N GLU A 215 4.67 -32.72 -16.06
CA GLU A 215 4.75 -33.82 -17.03
C GLU A 215 5.22 -35.14 -16.35
N SER A 216 6.24 -35.08 -15.48
CA SER A 216 6.77 -36.23 -14.78
C SER A 216 5.79 -36.82 -13.78
N LEU A 217 4.89 -36.02 -13.23
CA LEU A 217 3.84 -36.37 -12.30
C LEU A 217 2.51 -36.76 -12.99
N GLY A 218 2.44 -36.59 -14.31
CA GLY A 218 1.22 -36.88 -15.10
C GLY A 218 0.12 -35.84 -14.87
N ILE A 219 0.50 -34.62 -14.54
CA ILE A 219 -0.39 -33.45 -14.33
C ILE A 219 -0.42 -32.64 -15.62
N ASP A 220 -1.60 -32.42 -16.18
CA ASP A 220 -1.78 -31.75 -17.47
C ASP A 220 -1.54 -30.23 -17.38
N ASP A 221 -1.67 -29.62 -16.19
CA ASP A 221 -1.50 -28.20 -15.94
C ASP A 221 -0.38 -27.96 -14.92
N ALA A 222 0.56 -27.07 -15.25
CA ALA A 222 1.64 -26.68 -14.34
C ALA A 222 1.25 -25.50 -13.42
N ASP A 223 -0.04 -25.10 -13.39
CA ASP A 223 -0.54 -24.07 -12.50
C ASP A 223 -0.79 -24.65 -11.10
N GLY A 224 0.24 -24.56 -10.27
CA GLY A 224 0.21 -25.11 -8.92
C GLY A 224 1.55 -25.02 -8.20
N ALA A 225 1.58 -25.58 -7.01
CA ALA A 225 2.77 -25.67 -6.17
C ALA A 225 2.97 -27.09 -5.64
N ILE A 226 4.22 -27.56 -5.61
CA ILE A 226 4.59 -28.83 -4.97
C ILE A 226 5.08 -28.56 -3.55
N VAL A 227 4.59 -29.36 -2.60
CA VAL A 227 5.02 -29.34 -1.21
C VAL A 227 6.44 -29.89 -1.11
N SER A 228 7.39 -29.04 -0.75
CA SER A 228 8.80 -29.44 -0.59
C SER A 228 9.15 -29.84 0.84
N GLU A 229 8.36 -29.39 1.84
CA GLU A 229 8.53 -29.74 3.25
C GLU A 229 7.20 -29.56 3.99
N VAL A 230 6.89 -30.45 4.94
CA VAL A 230 5.77 -30.31 5.88
C VAL A 230 6.33 -30.16 7.28
N MET A 231 6.04 -29.02 7.92
CA MET A 231 6.54 -28.69 9.26
C MET A 231 5.87 -29.57 10.32
N GLU A 232 6.66 -30.14 11.21
CA GLU A 232 6.16 -30.98 12.32
C GLU A 232 5.21 -30.17 13.23
N GLY A 233 4.10 -30.76 13.62
CA GLY A 233 3.08 -30.10 14.45
C GLY A 233 2.22 -29.07 13.75
N SER A 234 2.37 -28.90 12.44
CA SER A 234 1.58 -27.97 11.64
C SER A 234 0.16 -28.49 11.34
N PRO A 235 -0.77 -27.60 10.96
CA PRO A 235 -2.07 -28.00 10.43
C PRO A 235 -1.96 -28.95 9.21
N ALA A 236 -1.00 -28.72 8.33
CA ALA A 236 -0.73 -29.58 7.19
C ALA A 236 -0.33 -31.00 7.62
N ALA A 237 0.58 -31.13 8.59
CA ALA A 237 0.96 -32.42 9.16
C ALA A 237 -0.24 -33.13 9.82
N ALA A 238 -1.06 -32.39 10.57
CA ALA A 238 -2.27 -32.92 11.20
C ALA A 238 -3.34 -33.37 10.16
N ALA A 239 -3.39 -32.69 9.01
CA ALA A 239 -4.25 -33.05 7.88
C ALA A 239 -3.70 -34.20 7.03
N GLY A 240 -2.48 -34.67 7.29
CA GLY A 240 -1.86 -35.78 6.56
C GLY A 240 -1.22 -35.36 5.23
N MET A 241 -0.94 -34.07 5.02
CA MET A 241 -0.15 -33.63 3.86
C MET A 241 1.27 -34.20 3.94
N MET A 242 1.83 -34.51 2.79
CA MET A 242 3.17 -35.10 2.66
C MET A 242 4.03 -34.32 1.68
N GLU A 243 5.34 -34.45 1.85
CA GLU A 243 6.30 -33.99 0.84
C GLU A 243 6.00 -34.64 -0.52
N GLY A 244 5.99 -33.85 -1.58
CA GLY A 244 5.64 -34.30 -2.92
C GLY A 244 4.15 -34.14 -3.28
N ASP A 245 3.28 -33.79 -2.33
CA ASP A 245 1.90 -33.42 -2.66
C ASP A 245 1.87 -32.18 -3.57
N VAL A 246 0.93 -32.16 -4.51
CA VAL A 246 0.74 -31.02 -5.42
C VAL A 246 -0.55 -30.32 -5.06
N ILE A 247 -0.43 -29.01 -4.82
CA ILE A 247 -1.55 -28.10 -4.59
C ILE A 247 -1.89 -27.47 -5.94
N LEU A 248 -3.07 -27.74 -6.46
CA LEU A 248 -3.61 -27.14 -7.68
C LEU A 248 -4.51 -25.96 -7.33
N SER A 249 -4.62 -24.97 -8.24
CA SER A 249 -5.48 -23.79 -8.08
C SER A 249 -6.97 -24.12 -8.27
#